data_e50d8f0eb39e57737f35a3970f0856ff
#
_entry.id   e50d8f0eb39e57737f35a3970f0856ff
#
_cell.length_a   1.000
_cell.length_b   1.000
_cell.length_c   1.000
_cell.angle_alpha   90.00
_cell.angle_beta   90.00
_cell.angle_gamma   90.00
#
_symmetry.space_group_name_H-M   'P 1'
#
loop_
_entity.id
_entity.type
_entity.pdbx_description
1 polymer ?
#
loop_
_entity_poly.entity_id
_entity_poly.type
_entity_poly.pdbx_seq_one_letter_code
_entity_poly.pdbx_strand_id
1 'polypeptide(L)'
;TDAMYDDFDVQNNITYIYAVSAVFPSGEESELSEGLEITPQSATVHELAHDDGSAETGWQNGSGNYTAVRFTAAAGGEDVVRAKWYQVGDGGAFYFYLWEDDNGLPGAAIDNFIVLGGVDGWNDFDLSTEGMVVEGDFWLGVREFSSTQPFGLDTDSDTGNTYFRIGGDGNWELLSSLGISGNLMLRIYLDGGEIISDCVLGDVNGDENVDVLDIVTIVNFIMGQDTPDDDEFCASDYNEDG
;
A
#
# COMPACT_ATOMS: atom_id res chain seq x y z
N THR A 1 17.39 21.13 13.85
CA THR A 1 17.19 19.69 14.09
C THR A 1 15.87 19.56 14.82
N ASP A 2 14.90 18.98 14.16
CA ASP A 2 13.62 18.68 14.78
C ASP A 2 13.86 17.65 15.89
N ALA A 3 13.24 17.87 17.06
CA ALA A 3 13.30 16.92 18.15
C ALA A 3 12.34 15.78 17.82
N MET A 4 12.87 14.57 17.71
CA MET A 4 12.11 13.36 17.41
C MET A 4 12.41 12.32 18.50
N TYR A 5 11.39 11.60 18.90
CA TYR A 5 11.47 10.50 19.86
C TYR A 5 10.63 9.34 19.34
N ASP A 6 11.24 8.19 19.20
CA ASP A 6 10.56 6.94 18.82
C ASP A 6 10.35 6.09 20.08
N ASP A 7 9.11 5.72 20.38
CA ASP A 7 8.76 4.86 21.50
C ASP A 7 8.56 3.42 20.98
N PHE A 8 9.49 2.54 21.34
CA PHE A 8 9.47 1.12 20.92
C PHE A 8 8.85 0.19 21.99
N ASP A 9 8.42 0.74 23.13
CA ASP A 9 7.85 -0.05 24.24
C ASP A 9 6.31 0.00 24.26
N VAL A 10 5.69 0.39 23.12
CA VAL A 10 4.24 0.44 22.97
C VAL A 10 3.68 -0.90 22.54
N GLN A 11 2.44 -1.17 22.95
CA GLN A 11 1.65 -2.33 22.52
C GLN A 11 0.48 -1.85 21.69
N ASN A 12 0.16 -2.57 20.62
CA ASN A 12 -0.97 -2.27 19.77
C ASN A 12 -2.29 -2.33 20.56
N ASN A 13 -3.27 -1.56 20.14
CA ASN A 13 -4.60 -1.44 20.76
C ASN A 13 -4.60 -0.96 22.23
N ILE A 14 -3.47 -0.44 22.76
CA ILE A 14 -3.38 0.22 24.07
C ILE A 14 -3.27 1.72 23.87
N THR A 15 -4.20 2.48 24.42
CA THR A 15 -4.13 3.95 24.34
C THR A 15 -3.06 4.50 25.30
N TYR A 16 -2.12 5.26 24.76
CA TYR A 16 -1.08 5.98 25.48
C TYR A 16 -1.37 7.47 25.45
N ILE A 17 -0.94 8.17 26.51
CA ILE A 17 -1.03 9.64 26.59
C ILE A 17 0.39 10.19 26.61
N TYR A 18 0.76 10.92 25.58
CA TYR A 18 2.07 11.57 25.47
C TYR A 18 1.98 13.03 25.82
N ALA A 19 2.91 13.49 26.67
CA ALA A 19 3.10 14.88 26.96
C ALA A 19 4.60 15.20 26.99
N VAL A 20 4.98 16.40 26.66
CA VAL A 20 6.37 16.86 26.64
C VAL A 20 6.60 18.01 27.57
N SER A 21 7.80 18.09 28.16
CA SER A 21 8.31 19.24 28.89
C SER A 21 9.63 19.71 28.27
N ALA A 22 9.97 20.95 28.47
CA ALA A 22 11.26 21.52 28.09
C ALA A 22 12.18 21.60 29.33
N VAL A 23 13.42 21.09 29.19
CA VAL A 23 14.47 21.23 30.21
C VAL A 23 15.34 22.43 29.85
N PHE A 24 15.40 23.42 30.73
CA PHE A 24 16.20 24.62 30.55
C PHE A 24 17.67 24.38 30.91
N PRO A 25 18.61 25.21 30.42
CA PRO A 25 20.02 25.10 30.78
C PRO A 25 20.30 25.22 32.29
N SER A 26 19.37 25.79 33.05
CA SER A 26 19.42 25.85 34.53
C SER A 26 19.14 24.50 35.19
N GLY A 27 18.62 23.51 34.46
CA GLY A 27 18.13 22.25 34.99
C GLY A 27 16.67 22.30 35.48
N GLU A 28 16.01 23.44 35.32
CA GLU A 28 14.57 23.57 35.58
C GLU A 28 13.77 22.98 34.40
N GLU A 29 12.59 22.49 34.72
CA GLU A 29 11.68 21.86 33.73
C GLU A 29 10.41 22.72 33.60
N SER A 30 9.88 22.83 32.36
CA SER A 30 8.59 23.48 32.14
C SER A 30 7.44 22.59 32.64
N GLU A 31 6.24 23.17 32.72
CA GLU A 31 5.03 22.36 32.83
C GLU A 31 4.90 21.45 31.60
N LEU A 32 4.22 20.31 31.76
CA LEU A 32 3.90 19.39 30.65
C LEU A 32 2.96 20.08 29.66
N SER A 33 3.10 19.72 28.38
CA SER A 33 2.11 20.05 27.35
C SER A 33 0.75 19.41 27.68
N GLU A 34 -0.29 19.80 26.94
CA GLU A 34 -1.50 18.98 26.91
C GLU A 34 -1.14 17.57 26.40
N GLY A 35 -1.81 16.55 26.98
CA GLY A 35 -1.60 15.16 26.60
C GLY A 35 -2.20 14.87 25.22
N LEU A 36 -1.44 14.20 24.36
CA LEU A 36 -1.91 13.64 23.10
C LEU A 36 -2.20 12.16 23.32
N GLU A 37 -3.45 11.76 23.11
CA GLU A 37 -3.85 10.34 23.14
C GLU A 37 -3.55 9.68 21.80
N ILE A 38 -2.81 8.58 21.84
CA ILE A 38 -2.47 7.76 20.65
C ILE A 38 -2.68 6.30 21.02
N THR A 39 -3.38 5.58 20.15
CA THR A 39 -3.51 4.13 20.23
C THR A 39 -2.73 3.54 19.07
N PRO A 40 -1.53 2.95 19.30
CA PRO A 40 -0.81 2.24 18.24
C PRO A 40 -1.68 1.12 17.69
N GLN A 41 -1.61 0.95 16.38
CA GLN A 41 -2.22 -0.18 15.67
C GLN A 41 -1.10 -1.05 15.10
N SER A 42 -1.36 -2.32 14.85
CA SER A 42 -0.45 -3.14 14.07
C SER A 42 -0.31 -2.49 12.69
N ALA A 43 0.92 -2.25 12.25
CA ALA A 43 1.14 -1.72 10.90
C ALA A 43 0.87 -2.84 9.89
N THR A 44 -0.30 -2.84 9.30
CA THR A 44 -0.70 -3.78 8.24
C THR A 44 -0.36 -3.22 6.85
N VAL A 45 0.70 -2.40 6.77
CA VAL A 45 1.14 -1.84 5.49
C VAL A 45 1.72 -2.93 4.62
N HIS A 46 1.08 -3.21 3.50
CA HIS A 46 1.55 -4.15 2.51
C HIS A 46 1.68 -3.51 1.12
N GLU A 47 2.52 -4.09 0.29
CA GLU A 47 2.78 -3.63 -1.08
C GLU A 47 1.94 -4.43 -2.07
N LEU A 48 1.27 -3.73 -2.99
CA LEU A 48 0.72 -4.32 -4.20
C LEU A 48 1.62 -3.98 -5.39
N ALA A 49 2.05 -4.99 -6.13
CA ALA A 49 2.95 -4.89 -7.27
C ALA A 49 2.58 -5.92 -8.35
N HIS A 50 2.92 -5.62 -9.60
CA HIS A 50 2.78 -6.54 -10.73
C HIS A 50 4.12 -6.82 -11.43
N ASP A 51 5.16 -6.07 -11.08
CA ASP A 51 6.51 -6.18 -11.60
C ASP A 51 7.41 -7.00 -10.66
N ASP A 52 8.52 -7.53 -11.14
CA ASP A 52 9.51 -8.29 -10.38
C ASP A 52 10.57 -7.43 -9.69
N GLY A 53 10.52 -6.11 -9.90
CA GLY A 53 11.44 -5.12 -9.31
C GLY A 53 12.53 -4.64 -10.27
N SER A 54 12.71 -5.27 -11.43
CA SER A 54 13.65 -4.86 -12.49
C SER A 54 12.93 -4.30 -13.71
N ALA A 55 13.52 -3.28 -14.34
CA ALA A 55 13.01 -2.68 -15.57
C ALA A 55 13.86 -3.14 -16.76
N GLU A 56 13.28 -3.85 -17.73
CA GLU A 56 13.97 -4.23 -18.97
C GLU A 56 13.96 -3.08 -19.97
N THR A 57 12.95 -2.20 -19.87
CA THR A 57 12.84 -1.03 -20.75
C THR A 57 12.06 0.10 -20.09
N GLY A 58 11.88 1.19 -20.80
CA GLY A 58 11.05 2.32 -20.40
C GLY A 58 9.81 2.45 -21.26
N TRP A 59 8.71 2.87 -20.64
CA TRP A 59 7.46 3.23 -21.31
C TRP A 59 7.15 4.71 -21.13
N GLN A 60 6.76 5.37 -22.21
CA GLN A 60 6.26 6.74 -22.23
C GLN A 60 5.11 6.86 -23.23
N ASN A 61 3.95 7.27 -22.75
CA ASN A 61 2.75 7.42 -23.57
C ASN A 61 2.65 8.79 -24.25
N GLY A 62 3.45 9.77 -23.77
CA GLY A 62 3.53 11.13 -24.28
C GLY A 62 2.62 12.15 -23.58
N SER A 63 2.94 13.41 -23.78
CA SER A 63 2.31 14.53 -23.09
C SER A 63 0.80 14.57 -23.21
N GLY A 64 0.11 14.67 -22.06
CA GLY A 64 -1.33 14.73 -21.94
C GLY A 64 -2.03 13.38 -21.98
N ASN A 65 -1.27 12.30 -22.16
CA ASN A 65 -1.78 10.94 -22.16
C ASN A 65 -1.65 10.29 -20.78
N TYR A 66 -2.33 9.17 -20.60
CA TYR A 66 -2.42 8.47 -19.32
C TYR A 66 -1.98 7.02 -19.46
N THR A 67 -1.36 6.49 -18.42
CA THR A 67 -1.13 5.06 -18.27
C THR A 67 -1.53 4.66 -16.85
N ALA A 68 -2.22 3.55 -16.68
CA ALA A 68 -2.76 3.11 -15.41
C ALA A 68 -2.55 1.61 -15.21
N VAL A 69 -2.40 1.22 -13.95
CA VAL A 69 -2.25 -0.16 -13.49
C VAL A 69 -3.40 -0.48 -12.54
N ARG A 70 -4.06 -1.62 -12.74
CA ARG A 70 -5.13 -2.09 -11.86
C ARG A 70 -4.54 -2.84 -10.68
N PHE A 71 -5.07 -2.55 -9.50
CA PHE A 71 -4.81 -3.25 -8.24
C PHE A 71 -6.12 -3.66 -7.60
N THR A 72 -6.05 -4.55 -6.61
CA THR A 72 -7.22 -5.00 -5.85
C THR A 72 -6.90 -4.86 -4.37
N ALA A 73 -7.68 -4.05 -3.65
CA ALA A 73 -7.63 -3.89 -2.21
C ALA A 73 -8.55 -4.91 -1.53
N ALA A 74 -8.30 -5.18 -0.25
CA ALA A 74 -9.15 -6.04 0.54
C ALA A 74 -10.57 -5.48 0.72
N ALA A 75 -11.53 -6.34 1.00
CA ALA A 75 -12.88 -5.94 1.37
C ALA A 75 -12.86 -5.19 2.72
N GLY A 76 -13.69 -4.14 2.82
CA GLY A 76 -13.77 -3.31 4.03
C GLY A 76 -12.99 -2.00 3.96
N GLY A 77 -12.19 -1.83 2.91
CA GLY A 77 -11.45 -0.60 2.62
C GLY A 77 -10.06 -0.57 3.26
N GLU A 78 -9.08 -0.08 2.52
CA GLU A 78 -7.70 0.06 2.95
C GLU A 78 -7.21 1.48 2.68
N ASP A 79 -6.47 2.04 3.63
CA ASP A 79 -5.88 3.38 3.51
C ASP A 79 -4.70 3.36 2.53
N VAL A 80 -4.71 4.28 1.58
CA VAL A 80 -3.58 4.46 0.66
C VAL A 80 -2.51 5.28 1.35
N VAL A 81 -1.37 4.67 1.66
CA VAL A 81 -0.31 5.34 2.44
C VAL A 81 0.90 5.75 1.60
N ARG A 82 1.17 5.09 0.47
CA ARG A 82 2.32 5.42 -0.38
C ARG A 82 2.15 4.89 -1.79
N ALA A 83 2.66 5.62 -2.79
CA ALA A 83 2.87 5.14 -4.14
C ALA A 83 4.36 5.12 -4.49
N LYS A 84 4.78 4.18 -5.34
CA LYS A 84 6.15 4.13 -5.89
C LYS A 84 6.08 4.04 -7.40
N TRP A 85 7.13 4.56 -8.03
CA TRP A 85 7.34 4.40 -9.46
C TRP A 85 8.81 4.16 -9.76
N TYR A 86 9.06 3.39 -10.80
CA TYR A 86 10.40 3.28 -11.35
C TYR A 86 10.58 4.34 -12.44
N GLN A 87 11.57 5.21 -12.27
CA GLN A 87 11.93 6.26 -13.22
C GLN A 87 13.09 5.79 -14.08
N VAL A 88 12.99 5.95 -15.40
CA VAL A 88 14.11 5.73 -16.31
C VAL A 88 14.70 7.09 -16.66
N GLY A 89 15.91 7.36 -16.12
CA GLY A 89 16.55 8.68 -16.20
C GLY A 89 16.03 9.67 -15.16
N ASP A 90 16.75 10.77 -14.98
CA ASP A 90 16.45 11.77 -13.95
C ASP A 90 15.43 12.80 -14.41
N GLY A 91 14.61 13.28 -13.48
CA GLY A 91 13.68 14.40 -13.65
C GLY A 91 12.31 14.01 -14.17
N GLY A 92 11.60 14.98 -14.78
CA GLY A 92 10.28 14.76 -15.38
C GLY A 92 9.11 14.87 -14.40
N ALA A 93 8.32 15.94 -14.54
CA ALA A 93 7.10 16.08 -13.76
C ALA A 93 5.95 15.29 -14.42
N PHE A 94 5.02 14.83 -13.59
CA PHE A 94 3.79 14.15 -14.02
C PHE A 94 2.72 14.30 -12.93
N TYR A 95 1.49 13.87 -13.22
CA TYR A 95 0.48 13.64 -12.19
C TYR A 95 0.40 12.16 -11.87
N PHE A 96 0.39 11.78 -10.58
CA PHE A 96 -0.24 10.57 -10.12
C PHE A 96 -1.76 10.78 -10.12
N TYR A 97 -2.46 9.72 -10.47
CA TYR A 97 -3.91 9.61 -10.37
C TYR A 97 -4.29 8.32 -9.66
N LEU A 98 -5.30 8.41 -8.83
CA LEU A 98 -6.01 7.27 -8.26
C LEU A 98 -7.46 7.31 -8.78
N TRP A 99 -7.96 6.19 -9.31
CA TRP A 99 -9.33 6.07 -9.81
C TRP A 99 -10.05 4.89 -9.20
N GLU A 100 -11.36 5.02 -9.03
CA GLU A 100 -12.27 3.91 -8.81
C GLU A 100 -12.28 2.98 -10.03
N ASP A 101 -12.68 1.72 -9.83
CA ASP A 101 -12.95 0.82 -10.95
C ASP A 101 -14.34 1.09 -11.54
N ASP A 102 -14.42 1.17 -12.86
CA ASP A 102 -15.68 1.19 -13.62
C ASP A 102 -15.69 0.02 -14.60
N ASN A 103 -16.18 -1.14 -14.13
CA ASN A 103 -16.32 -2.36 -14.93
C ASN A 103 -15.00 -2.84 -15.58
N GLY A 104 -13.90 -2.79 -14.81
CA GLY A 104 -12.56 -3.22 -15.21
C GLY A 104 -11.77 -2.16 -15.99
N LEU A 105 -12.16 -0.89 -15.90
CA LEU A 105 -11.46 0.27 -16.46
C LEU A 105 -11.38 1.40 -15.43
N PRO A 106 -10.39 2.31 -15.54
CA PRO A 106 -10.34 3.49 -14.68
C PRO A 106 -11.59 4.37 -14.86
N GLY A 107 -12.32 4.57 -13.78
CA GLY A 107 -13.56 5.31 -13.68
C GLY A 107 -13.39 6.75 -13.16
N ALA A 108 -14.16 7.10 -12.13
CA ALA A 108 -14.06 8.39 -11.46
C ALA A 108 -12.70 8.53 -10.77
N ALA A 109 -12.09 9.73 -10.85
CA ALA A 109 -10.87 9.97 -10.10
C ALA A 109 -11.21 10.13 -8.60
N ILE A 110 -10.54 9.34 -7.77
CA ILE A 110 -10.54 9.51 -6.31
C ILE A 110 -9.74 10.77 -5.98
N ASP A 111 -8.49 10.85 -6.47
CA ASP A 111 -7.65 12.04 -6.33
C ASP A 111 -6.53 12.08 -7.39
N ASN A 112 -5.76 13.17 -7.40
CA ASN A 112 -4.58 13.31 -8.22
C ASN A 112 -3.54 14.25 -7.59
N PHE A 113 -2.25 13.93 -7.76
CA PHE A 113 -1.13 14.62 -7.13
C PHE A 113 -0.07 14.96 -8.16
N ILE A 114 0.49 16.18 -8.08
CA ILE A 114 1.61 16.55 -8.92
C ILE A 114 2.93 16.01 -8.31
N VAL A 115 3.66 15.26 -9.11
CA VAL A 115 5.04 14.86 -8.80
C VAL A 115 5.97 15.72 -9.63
N LEU A 116 6.94 16.36 -9.01
CA LEU A 116 7.85 17.29 -9.69
C LEU A 116 9.02 16.59 -10.39
N GLY A 117 9.09 15.28 -10.31
CA GLY A 117 10.09 14.42 -10.92
C GLY A 117 10.75 13.50 -9.91
N GLY A 118 11.64 12.64 -10.39
CA GLY A 118 12.36 11.66 -9.60
C GLY A 118 13.80 11.51 -10.04
N VAL A 119 14.49 10.54 -9.46
CA VAL A 119 15.81 10.08 -9.85
C VAL A 119 15.71 8.75 -10.57
N ASP A 120 16.71 8.38 -11.34
CA ASP A 120 16.76 7.08 -12.01
C ASP A 120 16.62 5.95 -10.99
N GLY A 121 15.72 4.99 -11.26
CA GLY A 121 15.34 3.92 -10.37
C GLY A 121 14.06 4.17 -9.58
N TRP A 122 13.89 3.47 -8.46
CA TRP A 122 12.71 3.55 -7.61
C TRP A 122 12.62 4.87 -6.85
N ASN A 123 11.44 5.48 -6.87
CA ASN A 123 11.09 6.69 -6.14
C ASN A 123 9.83 6.45 -5.32
N ASP A 124 9.68 7.20 -4.24
CA ASP A 124 8.54 7.12 -3.32
C ASP A 124 7.73 8.42 -3.30
N PHE A 125 6.42 8.31 -3.14
CA PHE A 125 5.50 9.41 -2.91
C PHE A 125 4.62 9.09 -1.71
N ASP A 126 4.76 9.87 -0.64
CA ASP A 126 4.01 9.71 0.59
C ASP A 126 2.56 10.19 0.40
N LEU A 127 1.60 9.36 0.74
CA LEU A 127 0.17 9.61 0.66
C LEU A 127 -0.54 9.39 2.01
N SER A 128 0.23 9.10 3.07
CA SER A 128 -0.30 8.72 4.39
C SER A 128 -1.17 9.77 5.07
N THR A 129 -1.04 11.05 4.66
CA THR A 129 -1.81 12.16 5.22
C THR A 129 -3.04 12.54 4.39
N GLU A 130 -3.25 11.90 3.24
CA GLU A 130 -4.31 12.29 2.30
C GLU A 130 -5.67 11.66 2.65
N GLY A 131 -5.70 10.61 3.47
CA GLY A 131 -6.93 9.98 3.97
C GLY A 131 -7.75 9.31 2.86
N MET A 132 -7.07 8.76 1.84
CA MET A 132 -7.73 8.05 0.75
C MET A 132 -7.92 6.59 1.12
N VAL A 133 -9.13 6.09 0.87
CA VAL A 133 -9.50 4.69 1.09
C VAL A 133 -9.85 4.05 -0.25
N VAL A 134 -9.38 2.82 -0.47
CA VAL A 134 -9.72 2.00 -1.64
C VAL A 134 -10.31 0.67 -1.20
N GLU A 135 -11.21 0.11 -2.00
CA GLU A 135 -11.84 -1.19 -1.74
C GLU A 135 -12.06 -1.92 -3.08
N GLY A 136 -11.78 -3.21 -3.10
CA GLY A 136 -11.89 -4.00 -4.33
C GLY A 136 -10.94 -3.48 -5.43
N ASP A 137 -11.35 -3.61 -6.69
CA ASP A 137 -10.52 -3.15 -7.81
C ASP A 137 -10.45 -1.62 -7.86
N PHE A 138 -9.25 -1.10 -8.05
CA PHE A 138 -8.96 0.32 -8.22
C PHE A 138 -7.73 0.51 -9.13
N TRP A 139 -7.40 1.76 -9.45
CA TRP A 139 -6.38 2.07 -10.43
C TRP A 139 -5.41 3.13 -9.92
N LEU A 140 -4.12 2.84 -10.00
CA LEU A 140 -3.05 3.83 -9.86
C LEU A 140 -2.46 4.10 -11.25
N GLY A 141 -2.21 5.36 -11.57
CA GLY A 141 -1.58 5.66 -12.84
C GLY A 141 -1.03 7.06 -12.92
N VAL A 142 -0.57 7.41 -14.10
CA VAL A 142 0.14 8.64 -14.39
C VAL A 142 -0.49 9.39 -15.55
N ARG A 143 -0.46 10.73 -15.49
CA ARG A 143 -0.67 11.60 -16.63
C ARG A 143 0.60 12.35 -16.93
N GLU A 144 1.10 12.19 -18.14
CA GLU A 144 2.38 12.73 -18.54
C GLU A 144 2.32 14.21 -18.94
N PHE A 145 3.42 14.89 -18.69
CA PHE A 145 3.74 16.19 -19.27
C PHE A 145 4.79 16.04 -20.38
N SER A 146 5.12 17.13 -21.06
CA SER A 146 6.18 17.14 -22.08
C SER A 146 7.58 16.92 -21.50
N SER A 147 7.75 17.12 -20.19
CA SER A 147 9.02 16.93 -19.46
C SER A 147 9.08 15.56 -18.78
N THR A 148 8.00 14.78 -18.75
CA THR A 148 7.99 13.47 -18.12
C THR A 148 9.02 12.56 -18.78
N GLN A 149 9.81 11.88 -17.97
CA GLN A 149 10.73 10.83 -18.41
C GLN A 149 10.02 9.48 -18.39
N PRO A 150 10.51 8.48 -19.14
CA PRO A 150 9.89 7.18 -19.18
C PRO A 150 9.80 6.52 -17.80
N PHE A 151 8.72 5.78 -17.58
CA PHE A 151 8.58 4.89 -16.43
C PHE A 151 9.17 3.52 -16.76
N GLY A 152 9.63 2.78 -15.76
CA GLY A 152 10.07 1.41 -15.95
C GLY A 152 8.93 0.53 -16.47
N LEU A 153 9.27 -0.37 -17.37
CA LEU A 153 8.39 -1.42 -17.88
C LEU A 153 9.11 -2.75 -17.69
N ASP A 154 8.52 -3.61 -16.87
CA ASP A 154 8.90 -5.01 -16.72
C ASP A 154 8.24 -5.79 -17.86
N THR A 155 9.07 -6.38 -18.74
CA THR A 155 8.61 -7.09 -19.96
C THR A 155 8.76 -8.59 -19.89
N ASP A 156 9.35 -9.15 -18.83
CA ASP A 156 9.44 -10.60 -18.64
C ASP A 156 8.21 -11.18 -17.93
N SER A 157 7.37 -10.34 -17.37
CA SER A 157 6.02 -10.72 -16.94
C SER A 157 4.97 -9.79 -17.53
N ASP A 158 3.76 -10.30 -17.77
CA ASP A 158 2.60 -9.50 -18.21
C ASP A 158 1.36 -10.03 -17.52
N THR A 159 0.86 -9.28 -16.57
CA THR A 159 -0.35 -9.64 -15.81
C THR A 159 -1.63 -9.14 -16.47
N GLY A 160 -1.53 -8.38 -17.58
CA GLY A 160 -2.67 -7.80 -18.28
C GLY A 160 -3.36 -6.67 -17.50
N ASN A 161 -2.66 -6.05 -16.55
CA ASN A 161 -3.19 -4.98 -15.70
C ASN A 161 -2.76 -3.57 -16.11
N THR A 162 -1.94 -3.43 -17.17
CA THR A 162 -1.46 -2.12 -17.65
C THR A 162 -2.31 -1.63 -18.82
N TYR A 163 -2.92 -0.46 -18.64
CA TYR A 163 -3.76 0.19 -19.63
C TYR A 163 -3.24 1.59 -19.97
N PHE A 164 -3.51 2.04 -21.18
CA PHE A 164 -3.18 3.40 -21.63
C PHE A 164 -4.40 4.10 -22.20
N ARG A 165 -4.35 5.44 -22.21
CA ARG A 165 -5.36 6.31 -22.82
C ARG A 165 -4.70 7.51 -23.47
N ILE A 166 -5.11 7.83 -24.71
CA ILE A 166 -4.63 8.99 -25.45
C ILE A 166 -5.54 10.17 -25.17
N GLY A 167 -5.00 11.22 -24.58
CA GLY A 167 -5.75 12.42 -24.19
C GLY A 167 -6.78 12.16 -23.08
N GLY A 168 -7.55 13.21 -22.75
CA GLY A 168 -8.57 13.14 -21.70
C GLY A 168 -9.85 12.40 -22.11
N ASP A 169 -10.18 12.41 -23.42
CA ASP A 169 -11.43 11.88 -23.96
C ASP A 169 -11.27 10.54 -24.69
N GLY A 170 -10.05 10.00 -24.74
CA GLY A 170 -9.77 8.69 -25.35
C GLY A 170 -10.32 7.54 -24.54
N ASN A 171 -10.42 6.37 -25.18
CA ASN A 171 -10.76 5.13 -24.49
C ASN A 171 -9.53 4.57 -23.78
N TRP A 172 -9.75 3.83 -22.69
CA TRP A 172 -8.75 3.00 -22.09
C TRP A 172 -8.57 1.72 -22.89
N GLU A 173 -7.33 1.36 -23.19
CA GLU A 173 -6.96 0.17 -23.93
C GLU A 173 -5.81 -0.54 -23.22
N LEU A 174 -5.77 -1.88 -23.30
CA LEU A 174 -4.65 -2.66 -22.80
C LEU A 174 -3.35 -2.30 -23.52
N LEU A 175 -2.25 -2.20 -22.79
CA LEU A 175 -0.93 -1.94 -23.37
C LEU A 175 -0.56 -2.99 -24.44
N SER A 176 -0.93 -4.23 -24.21
CA SER A 176 -0.71 -5.33 -25.15
C SER A 176 -1.43 -5.16 -26.50
N SER A 177 -2.46 -4.31 -26.60
CA SER A 177 -3.09 -3.98 -27.89
C SER A 177 -2.14 -3.25 -28.86
N LEU A 178 -1.10 -2.60 -28.34
CA LEU A 178 -0.02 -2.00 -29.13
C LEU A 178 1.08 -3.00 -29.50
N GLY A 179 0.95 -4.28 -29.11
CA GLY A 179 2.00 -5.28 -29.25
C GLY A 179 3.13 -5.12 -28.24
N ILE A 180 2.89 -4.38 -27.16
CA ILE A 180 3.81 -4.17 -26.04
C ILE A 180 3.28 -4.97 -24.86
N SER A 181 4.04 -5.97 -24.42
CA SER A 181 3.72 -6.81 -23.28
C SER A 181 4.55 -6.39 -22.09
N GLY A 182 3.93 -6.29 -20.92
CA GLY A 182 4.63 -5.97 -19.68
C GLY A 182 3.80 -5.21 -18.68
N ASN A 183 4.37 -5.07 -17.49
CA ASN A 183 3.78 -4.34 -16.38
C ASN A 183 4.47 -2.98 -16.21
N LEU A 184 3.69 -1.90 -16.21
CA LEU A 184 4.23 -0.59 -15.81
C LEU A 184 4.63 -0.66 -14.34
N MET A 185 5.86 -0.27 -14.04
CA MET A 185 6.43 -0.36 -12.71
C MET A 185 5.92 0.75 -11.80
N LEU A 186 4.67 0.60 -11.40
CA LEU A 186 3.99 1.36 -10.36
C LEU A 186 3.61 0.40 -9.24
N ARG A 187 3.84 0.80 -8.01
CA ARG A 187 3.47 0.05 -6.81
C ARG A 187 2.69 0.94 -5.86
N ILE A 188 1.80 0.35 -5.10
CA ILE A 188 1.03 1.05 -4.09
C ILE A 188 1.14 0.32 -2.75
N TYR A 189 1.19 1.08 -1.68
CA TYR A 189 1.20 0.57 -0.32
C TYR A 189 -0.11 0.95 0.33
N LEU A 190 -0.78 -0.06 0.83
CA LEU A 190 -2.03 0.07 1.54
C LEU A 190 -1.79 -0.26 3.01
N ASP A 191 -2.45 0.49 3.89
CA ASP A 191 -2.60 0.14 5.29
C ASP A 191 -4.00 -0.43 5.45
N GLY A 192 -4.09 -1.75 5.59
CA GLY A 192 -5.34 -2.42 5.87
C GLY A 192 -5.76 -2.02 7.27
N GLY A 193 -6.66 -1.05 7.38
CA GLY A 193 -7.42 -0.87 8.59
C GLY A 193 -8.09 -2.21 8.93
N GLU A 194 -7.95 -2.62 10.17
CA GLU A 194 -8.43 -3.90 10.71
C GLU A 194 -8.46 -5.02 9.65
N ILE A 195 -7.48 -5.90 9.68
CA ILE A 195 -7.83 -7.27 9.36
C ILE A 195 -8.96 -7.58 10.34
N ILE A 196 -10.22 -7.43 9.87
CA ILE A 196 -11.27 -8.22 10.46
C ILE A 196 -10.94 -9.62 9.96
N SER A 197 -9.90 -10.22 10.55
CA SER A 197 -9.91 -11.66 10.59
C SER A 197 -11.14 -11.93 11.46
N ASP A 198 -12.16 -12.55 10.90
CA ASP A 198 -13.24 -13.18 11.68
C ASP A 198 -12.64 -14.25 12.60
N CYS A 199 -11.29 -14.35 12.67
CA CYS A 199 -10.61 -15.30 13.51
C CYS A 199 -10.68 -14.84 14.95
N VAL A 200 -11.29 -15.63 15.77
CA VAL A 200 -11.23 -15.49 17.22
C VAL A 200 -9.89 -16.07 17.66
N LEU A 201 -8.97 -15.22 18.18
CA LEU A 201 -7.66 -15.67 18.65
C LEU A 201 -7.81 -16.85 19.62
N GLY A 202 -7.18 -17.96 19.28
CA GLY A 202 -7.24 -19.20 20.03
C GLY A 202 -8.33 -20.17 19.58
N ASP A 203 -9.31 -19.76 18.77
CA ASP A 203 -10.34 -20.63 18.16
C ASP A 203 -9.86 -21.06 16.76
N VAL A 204 -8.89 -21.97 16.77
CA VAL A 204 -8.18 -22.39 15.54
C VAL A 204 -9.03 -23.33 14.69
N ASN A 205 -10.01 -24.00 15.28
CA ASN A 205 -10.88 -24.91 14.56
C ASN A 205 -12.19 -24.26 14.08
N GLY A 206 -12.43 -22.97 14.43
CA GLY A 206 -13.59 -22.17 14.01
C GLY A 206 -14.94 -22.63 14.61
N ASP A 207 -14.93 -23.28 15.79
CA ASP A 207 -16.16 -23.80 16.41
C ASP A 207 -16.78 -22.84 17.44
N GLU A 208 -16.30 -21.59 17.52
CA GLU A 208 -16.68 -20.52 18.45
C GLU A 208 -16.33 -20.80 19.92
N ASN A 209 -15.47 -21.80 20.20
CA ASN A 209 -15.02 -22.11 21.55
C ASN A 209 -13.50 -22.23 21.60
N VAL A 210 -12.84 -21.46 22.42
CA VAL A 210 -11.40 -21.60 22.67
C VAL A 210 -11.16 -22.71 23.68
N ASP A 211 -10.75 -23.91 23.22
CA ASP A 211 -10.58 -25.08 24.10
C ASP A 211 -9.43 -26.01 23.63
N VAL A 212 -9.40 -27.23 24.16
CA VAL A 212 -8.33 -28.19 23.84
C VAL A 212 -8.36 -28.71 22.40
N LEU A 213 -9.47 -28.56 21.68
CA LEU A 213 -9.58 -29.02 20.29
C LEU A 213 -8.77 -28.13 19.36
N ASP A 214 -8.65 -26.84 19.68
CA ASP A 214 -7.80 -25.90 18.95
C ASP A 214 -6.34 -26.29 19.02
N ILE A 215 -5.89 -26.72 20.21
CA ILE A 215 -4.52 -27.23 20.39
C ILE A 215 -4.30 -28.48 19.53
N VAL A 216 -5.29 -29.33 19.39
CA VAL A 216 -5.21 -30.54 18.54
C VAL A 216 -5.08 -30.13 17.07
N THR A 217 -5.81 -29.11 16.63
CA THR A 217 -5.72 -28.55 15.27
C THR A 217 -4.33 -27.99 15.00
N ILE A 218 -3.77 -27.17 15.89
CA ILE A 218 -2.39 -26.66 15.81
C ILE A 218 -1.37 -27.81 15.71
N VAL A 219 -1.53 -28.86 16.52
CA VAL A 219 -0.63 -30.03 16.47
C VAL A 219 -0.70 -30.74 15.12
N ASN A 220 -1.87 -30.83 14.48
CA ASN A 220 -2.02 -31.40 13.15
C ASN A 220 -1.26 -30.58 12.09
N PHE A 221 -1.30 -29.24 12.18
CA PHE A 221 -0.51 -28.35 11.31
C PHE A 221 1.00 -28.57 11.51
N ILE A 222 1.47 -28.59 12.76
CA ILE A 222 2.89 -28.84 13.09
C ILE A 222 3.35 -30.21 12.57
N MET A 223 2.50 -31.22 12.61
CA MET A 223 2.80 -32.56 12.12
C MET A 223 2.65 -32.70 10.60
N GLY A 224 2.22 -31.65 9.89
CA GLY A 224 2.01 -31.67 8.46
C GLY A 224 0.86 -32.60 8.02
N GLN A 225 -0.10 -32.84 8.91
CA GLN A 225 -1.30 -33.64 8.61
C GLN A 225 -2.40 -32.78 7.97
N ASP A 226 -2.34 -31.48 8.20
CA ASP A 226 -3.20 -30.48 7.60
C ASP A 226 -2.40 -29.19 7.32
N THR A 227 -2.97 -28.27 6.54
CA THR A 227 -2.37 -26.96 6.23
C THR A 227 -3.37 -25.90 6.64
N PRO A 228 -3.00 -24.95 7.52
CA PRO A 228 -3.91 -23.90 7.95
C PRO A 228 -4.35 -23.04 6.76
N ASP A 229 -5.59 -22.65 6.76
CA ASP A 229 -6.05 -21.53 5.94
C ASP A 229 -5.73 -20.18 6.64
N ASP A 230 -6.12 -19.06 6.02
CA ASP A 230 -5.77 -17.73 6.52
C ASP A 230 -6.41 -17.44 7.90
N ASP A 231 -7.65 -17.92 8.16
CA ASP A 231 -8.35 -17.72 9.41
C ASP A 231 -7.76 -18.62 10.52
N GLU A 232 -7.45 -19.86 10.21
CA GLU A 232 -6.81 -20.81 11.13
C GLU A 232 -5.38 -20.35 11.47
N PHE A 233 -4.64 -19.81 10.49
CA PHE A 233 -3.31 -19.24 10.71
C PHE A 233 -3.41 -18.03 11.66
N CYS A 234 -4.32 -17.10 11.40
CA CYS A 234 -4.58 -15.95 12.25
C CYS A 234 -4.97 -16.38 13.68
N ALA A 235 -5.92 -17.31 13.83
CA ALA A 235 -6.38 -17.78 15.15
C ALA A 235 -5.26 -18.46 15.96
N SER A 236 -4.26 -19.05 15.30
CA SER A 236 -3.12 -19.72 15.94
C SER A 236 -1.98 -18.77 16.33
N ASP A 237 -1.90 -17.59 15.74
CA ASP A 237 -0.87 -16.58 16.03
C ASP A 237 -1.31 -15.63 17.16
N TYR A 238 -1.36 -16.17 18.39
CA TYR A 238 -1.86 -15.44 19.57
C TYR A 238 -1.02 -14.21 19.94
N ASN A 239 0.24 -14.16 19.55
CA ASN A 239 1.15 -13.06 19.86
C ASN A 239 1.43 -12.13 18.66
N GLU A 240 0.79 -12.39 17.51
CA GLU A 240 0.84 -11.59 16.30
C GLU A 240 2.28 -11.33 15.80
N ASP A 241 3.16 -12.35 15.93
CA ASP A 241 4.56 -12.22 15.51
C ASP A 241 4.84 -12.80 14.10
N GLY A 242 3.84 -13.35 13.42
CA GLY A 242 3.92 -13.92 12.06
C GLY A 242 4.66 -15.27 12.04
#